data_2b8e709905af9dcec04c68ba41934e96
#
_entry.id   2b8e709905af9dcec04c68ba41934e96
#
_cell.length_a   1.000
_cell.length_b   1.000
_cell.length_c   1.000
_cell.angle_alpha   90.00
_cell.angle_beta   90.00
_cell.angle_gamma   90.00
#
_symmetry.space_group_name_H-M   'P 1'
#
loop_
_entity.id
_entity.type
_entity.pdbx_description
1 polymer ?
#
loop_
_entity_poly.entity_id
_entity_poly.type
_entity_poly.pdbx_seq_one_letter_code
_entity_poly.pdbx_strand_id
1 'polypeptide(L)'
;GISELQKLSGIIKEYHSDHCLDYAKVQENLGTIYLMTANLPQAKTHFKRAFKIYEKIWTDEPEMIEAKYQEIQELYPQVGFFLGQQLSDFLTKQT
;
A
#
# COMPACT_ATOMS: atom_id res chain seq x y z
N GLY A 1 -18.47 -3.95 0.76
CA GLY A 1 -17.83 -4.61 -0.37
C GLY A 1 -16.79 -3.74 -1.06
N ILE A 2 -16.24 -4.26 -2.13
CA ILE A 2 -15.18 -3.55 -2.90
C ILE A 2 -15.70 -2.20 -3.39
N SER A 3 -16.93 -2.16 -3.88
CA SER A 3 -17.53 -0.92 -4.38
C SER A 3 -17.62 0.16 -3.32
N GLU A 4 -17.96 -0.22 -2.10
CA GLU A 4 -18.04 0.72 -1.00
C GLU A 4 -16.66 1.25 -0.61
N LEU A 5 -15.65 0.38 -0.60
CA LEU A 5 -14.30 0.79 -0.28
C LEU A 5 -13.73 1.73 -1.35
N GLN A 6 -14.02 1.48 -2.61
CA GLN A 6 -13.57 2.35 -3.69
C GLN A 6 -14.22 3.72 -3.61
N LYS A 7 -15.50 3.77 -3.25
CA LYS A 7 -16.23 5.01 -3.07
C LYS A 7 -15.66 5.79 -1.89
N LEU A 8 -15.38 5.10 -0.79
CA LEU A 8 -14.78 5.72 0.38
C LEU A 8 -13.39 6.25 0.08
N SER A 9 -12.60 5.49 -0.70
CA SER A 9 -11.28 5.92 -1.13
C SER A 9 -11.35 7.22 -1.92
N GLY A 10 -12.34 7.36 -2.81
CA GLY A 10 -12.53 8.57 -3.59
C GLY A 10 -12.87 9.77 -2.70
N ILE A 11 -13.72 9.56 -1.69
CA ILE A 11 -14.09 10.61 -0.77
C ILE A 11 -12.88 11.08 0.04
N ILE A 12 -12.10 10.14 0.56
CA ILE A 12 -10.90 10.46 1.34
C ILE A 12 -9.91 11.25 0.48
N LYS A 13 -9.69 10.79 -0.76
CA LYS A 13 -8.77 11.46 -1.67
C LYS A 13 -9.21 12.88 -2.00
N GLU A 14 -10.52 13.12 -2.05
CA GLU A 14 -11.08 14.43 -2.34
C GLU A 14 -10.75 15.44 -1.23
N TYR A 15 -10.82 15.00 0.03
CA TYR A 15 -10.59 15.87 1.17
C TYR A 15 -9.16 15.83 1.71
N HIS A 16 -8.42 14.79 1.37
CA HIS A 16 -7.07 14.57 1.86
C HIS A 16 -6.13 14.33 0.70
N SER A 17 -4.89 14.71 0.86
CA SER A 17 -3.89 14.51 -0.18
C SER A 17 -3.46 13.05 -0.28
N ASP A 18 -2.66 12.74 -1.30
CA ASP A 18 -2.04 11.43 -1.45
C ASP A 18 -1.11 11.08 -0.29
N HIS A 19 -0.92 12.02 0.65
CA HIS A 19 -0.10 11.82 1.85
C HIS A 19 -0.94 11.39 3.04
N CYS A 20 -2.23 11.08 2.85
CA CYS A 20 -3.13 10.73 3.93
C CYS A 20 -2.96 9.25 4.30
N LEU A 21 -2.67 8.99 5.57
CA LEU A 21 -2.53 7.63 6.07
C LEU A 21 -3.82 6.82 5.92
N ASP A 22 -4.97 7.47 6.14
CA ASP A 22 -6.25 6.80 6.00
C ASP A 22 -6.49 6.32 4.57
N TYR A 23 -6.09 7.13 3.59
CA TYR A 23 -6.20 6.74 2.18
C TYR A 23 -5.32 5.52 1.89
N ALA A 24 -4.10 5.52 2.43
CA ALA A 24 -3.20 4.37 2.27
C ALA A 24 -3.81 3.10 2.84
N LYS A 25 -4.43 3.20 4.02
CA LYS A 25 -5.08 2.04 4.65
C LYS A 25 -6.24 1.51 3.80
N VAL A 26 -7.01 2.40 3.18
CA VAL A 26 -8.09 1.98 2.29
C VAL A 26 -7.51 1.22 1.09
N GLN A 27 -6.44 1.70 0.50
CA GLN A 27 -5.79 1.01 -0.62
C GLN A 27 -5.27 -0.36 -0.20
N GLU A 28 -4.68 -0.46 1.00
CA GLU A 28 -4.20 -1.72 1.53
C GLU A 28 -5.36 -2.70 1.73
N ASN A 29 -6.50 -2.23 2.25
CA ASN A 29 -7.68 -3.06 2.43
C ASN A 29 -8.23 -3.54 1.09
N LEU A 30 -8.26 -2.69 0.08
CA LEU A 30 -8.68 -3.10 -1.26
C LEU A 30 -7.76 -4.20 -1.81
N GLY A 31 -6.46 -4.05 -1.61
CA GLY A 31 -5.51 -5.07 -2.02
C GLY A 31 -5.79 -6.40 -1.35
N THR A 32 -6.09 -6.38 -0.06
CA THR A 32 -6.42 -7.59 0.70
C THR A 32 -7.68 -8.27 0.14
N ILE A 33 -8.71 -7.48 -0.15
CA ILE A 33 -9.96 -8.02 -0.69
C ILE A 33 -9.70 -8.68 -2.05
N TYR A 34 -8.91 -8.06 -2.91
CA TYR A 34 -8.58 -8.64 -4.20
C TYR A 34 -7.77 -9.93 -4.06
N LEU A 35 -6.89 -10.01 -3.05
CA LEU A 35 -6.19 -11.26 -2.78
C LEU A 35 -7.16 -12.36 -2.39
N MET A 36 -8.15 -12.03 -1.56
CA MET A 36 -9.14 -13.00 -1.12
C MET A 36 -10.03 -13.50 -2.27
N THR A 37 -10.17 -12.71 -3.32
CA THR A 37 -10.93 -13.09 -4.51
C THR A 37 -10.03 -13.61 -5.63
N ALA A 38 -8.78 -13.92 -5.30
CA ALA A 38 -7.80 -14.47 -6.25
C ALA A 38 -7.50 -13.52 -7.42
N ASN A 39 -7.60 -12.23 -7.21
CA ASN A 39 -7.31 -11.23 -8.24
C ASN A 39 -5.96 -10.56 -7.93
N LEU A 40 -4.89 -11.30 -8.17
CA LEU A 40 -3.55 -10.86 -7.82
C LEU A 40 -3.12 -9.56 -8.53
N PRO A 41 -3.39 -9.35 -9.83
CA PRO A 41 -3.00 -8.10 -10.49
C PRO A 41 -3.59 -6.86 -9.83
N GLN A 42 -4.86 -6.91 -9.47
CA GLN A 42 -5.51 -5.78 -8.80
C GLN A 42 -4.97 -5.61 -7.38
N ALA A 43 -4.73 -6.71 -6.68
CA ALA A 43 -4.16 -6.66 -5.34
C ALA A 43 -2.81 -5.94 -5.38
N LYS A 44 -1.94 -6.30 -6.30
CA LYS A 44 -0.63 -5.66 -6.45
C LYS A 44 -0.78 -4.15 -6.70
N THR A 45 -1.73 -3.77 -7.55
CA THR A 45 -1.95 -2.36 -7.88
C THR A 45 -2.30 -1.55 -6.64
N HIS A 46 -3.21 -2.06 -5.82
CA HIS A 46 -3.66 -1.33 -4.62
C HIS A 46 -2.59 -1.31 -3.53
N PHE A 47 -1.88 -2.41 -3.34
CA PHE A 47 -0.77 -2.42 -2.39
C PHE A 47 0.34 -1.46 -2.82
N LYS A 48 0.63 -1.41 -4.11
CA LYS A 48 1.63 -0.48 -4.64
C LYS A 48 1.25 0.98 -4.35
N ARG A 49 -0.02 1.31 -4.55
CA ARG A 49 -0.53 2.65 -4.25
C ARG A 49 -0.37 2.97 -2.76
N ALA A 50 -0.74 2.02 -1.90
CA ALA A 50 -0.61 2.22 -0.46
C ALA A 50 0.84 2.50 -0.07
N PHE A 51 1.79 1.73 -0.62
CA PHE A 51 3.19 1.90 -0.28
C PHE A 51 3.77 3.19 -0.82
N LYS A 52 3.30 3.67 -1.98
CA LYS A 52 3.74 4.98 -2.47
C LYS A 52 3.33 6.09 -1.51
N ILE A 53 2.15 5.96 -0.89
CA ILE A 53 1.70 6.93 0.10
C ILE A 53 2.55 6.81 1.36
N TYR A 54 2.84 5.59 1.81
CA TYR A 54 3.72 5.38 2.96
C TYR A 54 5.10 5.99 2.72
N GLU A 55 5.64 5.85 1.50
CA GLU A 55 6.93 6.45 1.15
C GLU A 55 6.91 7.97 1.31
N LYS A 56 5.80 8.60 0.98
CA LYS A 56 5.67 10.05 1.12
C LYS A 56 5.51 10.47 2.58
N ILE A 57 4.68 9.73 3.33
CA ILE A 57 4.42 10.05 4.75
C ILE A 57 5.66 9.79 5.59
N TRP A 58 6.34 8.68 5.35
CA TRP A 58 7.46 8.22 6.15
C TRP A 58 8.81 8.40 5.44
N THR A 59 8.93 9.46 4.65
CA THR A 59 10.16 9.76 3.93
C THR A 59 11.37 9.81 4.87
N ASP A 60 11.21 10.41 6.03
CA ASP A 60 12.26 10.56 7.02
C ASP A 60 12.28 9.42 8.04
N GLU A 61 11.42 8.43 7.87
CA GLU A 61 11.30 7.31 8.79
C GLU A 61 11.21 6.00 8.01
N PRO A 62 12.26 5.62 7.26
CA PRO A 62 12.21 4.41 6.42
C PRO A 62 11.96 3.13 7.21
N GLU A 63 12.32 3.10 8.50
CA GLU A 63 12.05 1.94 9.34
C GLU A 63 10.56 1.67 9.50
N MET A 64 9.71 2.69 9.41
CA MET A 64 8.26 2.50 9.45
C MET A 64 7.77 1.78 8.21
N ILE A 65 8.34 2.12 7.06
CA ILE A 65 7.99 1.48 5.79
C ILE A 65 8.45 0.03 5.81
N GLU A 66 9.65 -0.24 6.30
CA GLU A 66 10.17 -1.60 6.41
C GLU A 66 9.31 -2.46 7.33
N ALA A 67 8.86 -1.90 8.46
CA ALA A 67 7.99 -2.63 9.38
C ALA A 67 6.67 -3.00 8.70
N LYS A 68 6.09 -2.06 7.95
CA LYS A 68 4.86 -2.31 7.21
C LYS A 68 5.08 -3.38 6.14
N TYR A 69 6.21 -3.33 5.44
CA TYR A 69 6.56 -4.33 4.44
C TYR A 69 6.67 -5.72 5.06
N GLN A 70 7.34 -5.84 6.20
CA GLN A 70 7.49 -7.13 6.88
C GLN A 70 6.12 -7.71 7.27
N GLU A 71 5.24 -6.87 7.76
CA GLU A 71 3.87 -7.28 8.10
C GLU A 71 3.14 -7.86 6.89
N ILE A 72 3.20 -7.16 5.76
CA ILE A 72 2.54 -7.61 4.54
C ILE A 72 3.20 -8.87 3.99
N GLN A 73 4.51 -8.96 4.04
CA GLN A 73 5.24 -10.13 3.54
C GLN A 73 4.88 -11.39 4.33
N GLU A 74 4.74 -11.27 5.64
CA GLU A 74 4.38 -12.42 6.47
C GLU A 74 2.96 -12.91 6.17
N LEU A 75 2.04 -11.96 5.95
CA LEU A 75 0.64 -12.31 5.69
C LEU A 75 0.41 -12.76 4.24
N TYR A 76 1.09 -12.09 3.32
CA TYR A 76 0.85 -12.30 1.88
C TYR A 76 2.18 -12.35 1.13
N PRO A 77 2.91 -13.48 1.20
CA PRO A 77 4.24 -13.57 0.58
C PRO A 77 4.29 -13.24 -0.90
N GLN A 78 3.24 -13.59 -1.65
CA GLN A 78 3.19 -13.30 -3.09
C GLN A 78 3.16 -11.80 -3.38
N VAL A 79 2.57 -11.02 -2.50
CA VAL A 79 2.56 -9.56 -2.63
C VAL A 79 3.86 -8.99 -2.05
N GLY A 80 4.34 -9.56 -0.96
CA GLY A 80 5.58 -9.13 -0.33
C GLY A 80 6.75 -9.17 -1.28
N PHE A 81 6.85 -10.22 -2.09
CA PHE A 81 7.92 -10.33 -3.06
C PHE A 81 7.92 -9.14 -4.04
N PHE A 82 6.73 -8.77 -4.51
CA PHE A 82 6.56 -7.64 -5.42
C PHE A 82 6.88 -6.30 -4.71
N LEU A 83 6.38 -6.13 -3.49
CA LEU A 83 6.59 -4.89 -2.75
C LEU A 83 8.06 -4.72 -2.32
N GLY A 84 8.77 -5.83 -2.15
CA GLY A 84 10.20 -5.77 -1.82
C GLY A 84 11.00 -5.01 -2.85
N GLN A 85 10.67 -5.16 -4.12
CA GLN A 85 11.34 -4.42 -5.18
C GLN A 85 11.08 -2.92 -5.05
N GLN A 86 9.84 -2.55 -4.77
CA GLN A 86 9.48 -1.14 -4.59
C GLN A 86 10.18 -0.54 -3.38
N LEU A 87 10.26 -1.27 -2.27
CA LEU A 87 10.95 -0.82 -1.08
C LEU A 87 12.44 -0.64 -1.35
N SER A 88 13.05 -1.60 -2.05
CA SER A 88 14.46 -1.51 -2.40
C SER A 88 14.75 -0.27 -3.23
N ASP A 89 13.89 0.02 -4.21
CA ASP A 89 14.04 1.22 -5.05
C ASP A 89 13.94 2.48 -4.21
N PHE A 90 12.99 2.50 -3.26
CA PHE A 90 12.83 3.65 -2.37
C PHE A 90 14.06 3.87 -1.51
N LEU A 91 14.57 2.81 -0.88
CA LEU A 91 15.74 2.92 -0.01
C LEU A 91 16.98 3.34 -0.78
N THR A 92 17.12 2.86 -2.02
CA THR A 92 18.24 3.26 -2.87
C THR A 92 18.22 4.77 -3.14
N LYS A 93 17.03 5.34 -3.33
CA LYS A 93 16.89 6.77 -3.57
C LYS A 93 17.21 7.62 -2.34
N GLN A 94 17.15 7.04 -1.14
CA GLN A 94 17.48 7.74 0.10
C GLN A 94 18.98 7.93 0.29
N THR A 95 19.76 7.12 -0.36
CA THR A 95 21.23 7.23 -0.29
C THR A 95 21.76 7.97 -1.50
#